data_457c340e5a4151f39cc1553e43fee1fc
#
_entry.id   457c340e5a4151f39cc1553e43fee1fc
#
_cell.length_a   1.000
_cell.length_b   1.000
_cell.length_c   1.000
_cell.angle_alpha   90.00
_cell.angle_beta   90.00
_cell.angle_gamma   90.00
#
_symmetry.space_group_name_H-M   'P 1'
#
loop_
_entity.id
_entity.type
_entity.pdbx_description
1 polymer ?
#
loop_
_entity_poly.entity_id
_entity_poly.type
_entity_poly.pdbx_seq_one_letter_code
_entity_poly.pdbx_strand_id
1 'polypeptide(L)'
;MRKAKKLIAGIMLACMFIAGTGVEPLDVYAAGTTAGSLEMKTASDSINLNAGQSFDVTFSVNAETSGFGGYLTYDNSVFTSVTVVVDGGTTSGKTDNNGEWKASYNGYTHFLSVDYYKKDAAGNTTAQIADPVKVSGSSIATLKFTSAKPVIKTDITFSPSYLRTNGSDVELKTQKLTLTNSQAKTVTLSLGIVKGNGHISVPVYFSRNDGFNKIKLGISYNKNILAFQSVTLAPEVQSTLTQSDYNMSSYGGYLTTQYTAAADVNTSGNLMYIDFQLANGMTAYSNNGISTDVTVAIESVEDQQGDIFSYNSTTSSVTITDQQHTLGDVSGDGKVNLIDVLYVIQYYNNTKTFTSAEKTAADVNRDGKVDLTDALKILQYYNGAIKTLY
;
A
#
# COMPACT_ATOMS: atom_id res chain seq x y z
N MET A 1 -51.35 -11.63 -29.70
CA MET A 1 -50.11 -12.23 -29.25
C MET A 1 -48.98 -11.86 -30.20
N ARG A 2 -48.22 -10.83 -29.87
CA ARG A 2 -47.02 -10.45 -30.64
C ARG A 2 -45.80 -10.60 -29.73
N LYS A 3 -44.93 -11.53 -30.09
CA LYS A 3 -43.63 -11.77 -29.41
C LYS A 3 -42.68 -10.62 -29.70
N ALA A 4 -42.24 -9.94 -28.68
CA ALA A 4 -41.13 -8.98 -28.77
C ALA A 4 -39.80 -9.75 -28.77
N LYS A 5 -39.03 -9.62 -29.85
CA LYS A 5 -37.68 -10.13 -29.95
C LYS A 5 -36.74 -9.19 -29.18
N LYS A 6 -36.08 -9.71 -28.14
CA LYS A 6 -34.96 -9.03 -27.49
C LYS A 6 -33.75 -9.11 -28.41
N LEU A 7 -33.27 -7.96 -28.87
CA LEU A 7 -32.00 -7.82 -29.56
C LEU A 7 -30.94 -7.63 -28.48
N ILE A 8 -30.13 -8.64 -28.26
CA ILE A 8 -28.93 -8.54 -27.41
C ILE A 8 -27.79 -8.08 -28.31
N ALA A 9 -27.45 -6.80 -28.22
CA ALA A 9 -26.21 -6.30 -28.81
C ALA A 9 -25.09 -6.49 -27.77
N GLY A 10 -24.20 -7.46 -28.02
CA GLY A 10 -22.99 -7.65 -27.25
C GLY A 10 -22.00 -6.54 -27.55
N ILE A 11 -21.66 -5.74 -26.57
CA ILE A 11 -20.50 -4.87 -26.62
C ILE A 11 -19.39 -5.58 -25.83
N MET A 12 -18.36 -6.02 -26.55
CA MET A 12 -17.11 -6.49 -25.96
C MET A 12 -16.43 -5.28 -25.29
N LEU A 13 -16.45 -5.26 -23.98
CA LEU A 13 -15.68 -4.31 -23.17
C LEU A 13 -14.25 -4.88 -23.02
N ALA A 14 -13.29 -4.29 -23.71
CA ALA A 14 -11.88 -4.55 -23.46
C ALA A 14 -11.53 -3.97 -22.10
N CYS A 15 -11.42 -4.82 -21.07
CA CYS A 15 -10.89 -4.43 -19.77
C CYS A 15 -9.38 -4.21 -19.90
N MET A 16 -8.96 -2.96 -20.03
CA MET A 16 -7.60 -2.57 -19.74
C MET A 16 -7.49 -2.38 -18.23
N PHE A 17 -6.85 -3.32 -17.54
CA PHE A 17 -6.47 -3.16 -16.15
C PHE A 17 -5.36 -2.11 -16.07
N ILE A 18 -5.72 -0.89 -15.66
CA ILE A 18 -4.77 0.07 -15.10
C ILE A 18 -4.90 -0.06 -13.59
N ALA A 19 -3.91 -0.66 -12.96
CA ALA A 19 -3.81 -0.74 -11.52
C ALA A 19 -3.59 0.69 -10.96
N GLY A 20 -4.48 1.13 -10.09
CA GLY A 20 -4.20 2.23 -9.16
C GLY A 20 -5.00 3.52 -9.30
N THR A 21 -6.24 3.51 -9.81
CA THR A 21 -7.14 4.65 -9.61
C THR A 21 -8.46 4.14 -9.02
N GLY A 22 -8.74 4.54 -7.79
CA GLY A 22 -9.97 4.21 -7.09
C GLY A 22 -11.15 5.06 -7.59
N VAL A 23 -11.42 5.00 -8.90
CA VAL A 23 -12.68 5.50 -9.46
C VAL A 23 -13.60 4.29 -9.58
N GLU A 24 -14.66 4.26 -8.78
CA GLU A 24 -15.76 3.32 -9.02
C GLU A 24 -16.21 3.50 -10.48
N PRO A 25 -16.43 2.43 -11.25
CA PRO A 25 -16.83 2.57 -12.64
C PRO A 25 -18.15 3.34 -12.72
N LEU A 26 -18.16 4.40 -13.51
CA LEU A 26 -19.36 5.08 -13.92
C LEU A 26 -20.28 4.06 -14.60
N ASP A 27 -21.46 3.81 -14.04
CA ASP A 27 -22.48 3.01 -14.70
C ASP A 27 -22.84 3.67 -16.05
N VAL A 28 -22.38 3.05 -17.13
CA VAL A 28 -22.76 3.46 -18.49
C VAL A 28 -24.20 3.04 -18.73
N TYR A 29 -25.11 3.97 -18.63
CA TYR A 29 -26.50 3.75 -19.05
C TYR A 29 -26.58 3.61 -20.57
N ALA A 30 -27.29 2.56 -21.00
CA ALA A 30 -27.58 2.30 -22.40
C ALA A 30 -28.36 3.47 -23.03
N ALA A 31 -27.97 3.87 -24.23
CA ALA A 31 -28.59 4.91 -25.02
C ALA A 31 -30.09 4.62 -25.25
N GLY A 32 -30.92 5.45 -24.62
CA GLY A 32 -32.37 5.40 -24.83
C GLY A 32 -33.03 6.43 -23.91
N THR A 33 -33.22 7.67 -24.41
CA THR A 33 -33.69 8.89 -23.74
C THR A 33 -32.65 9.51 -22.83
N THR A 34 -32.29 10.76 -23.10
CA THR A 34 -31.32 11.58 -22.36
C THR A 34 -31.81 11.77 -20.92
N ALA A 35 -31.54 10.83 -20.05
CA ALA A 35 -31.64 11.05 -18.61
C ALA A 35 -30.61 12.10 -18.26
N GLY A 36 -31.03 13.19 -17.58
CA GLY A 36 -30.11 14.21 -17.13
C GLY A 36 -29.13 13.65 -16.11
N SER A 37 -27.93 14.18 -16.05
CA SER A 37 -26.93 13.81 -15.05
C SER A 37 -26.52 15.03 -14.22
N LEU A 38 -26.30 14.80 -12.93
CA LEU A 38 -25.61 15.72 -12.03
C LEU A 38 -24.29 15.04 -11.66
N GLU A 39 -23.18 15.74 -11.88
CA GLU A 39 -21.84 15.18 -11.65
C GLU A 39 -21.01 16.09 -10.77
N MET A 40 -20.26 15.49 -9.86
CA MET A 40 -19.24 16.14 -9.02
C MET A 40 -17.86 15.67 -9.48
N LYS A 41 -16.98 16.60 -9.82
CA LYS A 41 -15.64 16.30 -10.36
C LYS A 41 -14.57 17.22 -9.78
N THR A 42 -13.33 16.76 -9.87
CA THR A 42 -12.12 17.58 -9.73
C THR A 42 -11.24 17.41 -10.96
N ALA A 43 -10.29 18.29 -11.17
CA ALA A 43 -9.37 18.24 -12.31
C ALA A 43 -8.47 16.98 -12.26
N SER A 44 -8.18 16.49 -11.06
CA SER A 44 -7.42 15.27 -10.79
C SER A 44 -7.81 14.72 -9.43
N ASP A 45 -7.72 13.42 -9.23
CA ASP A 45 -7.82 12.77 -7.92
C ASP A 45 -6.48 12.78 -7.14
N SER A 46 -5.39 13.12 -7.84
CA SER A 46 -4.07 13.34 -7.23
C SER A 46 -3.76 14.84 -7.22
N ILE A 47 -3.86 15.46 -6.05
CA ILE A 47 -3.76 16.92 -5.85
C ILE A 47 -2.84 17.25 -4.67
N ASN A 48 -2.39 18.49 -4.57
CA ASN A 48 -1.63 18.93 -3.41
C ASN A 48 -2.55 19.12 -2.21
N LEU A 49 -2.49 18.23 -1.23
CA LEU A 49 -3.27 18.26 0.02
C LEU A 49 -2.45 18.73 1.24
N ASN A 50 -1.36 19.46 1.01
CA ASN A 50 -0.60 20.06 2.10
C ASN A 50 -1.37 21.26 2.71
N ALA A 51 -1.02 21.64 3.94
CA ALA A 51 -1.67 22.74 4.63
C ALA A 51 -1.62 24.05 3.81
N GLY A 52 -2.75 24.78 3.76
CA GLY A 52 -2.89 26.02 3.03
C GLY A 52 -3.12 25.86 1.52
N GLN A 53 -3.02 24.65 0.97
CA GLN A 53 -3.28 24.40 -0.44
C GLN A 53 -4.78 24.32 -0.72
N SER A 54 -5.17 24.79 -1.90
CA SER A 54 -6.57 24.81 -2.34
C SER A 54 -6.75 24.05 -3.65
N PHE A 55 -7.92 23.47 -3.82
CA PHE A 55 -8.34 22.82 -5.05
C PHE A 55 -9.85 23.01 -5.27
N ASP A 56 -10.27 22.77 -6.49
CA ASP A 56 -11.65 22.99 -6.91
C ASP A 56 -12.39 21.67 -7.12
N VAL A 57 -13.63 21.63 -6.63
CA VAL A 57 -14.61 20.57 -6.92
C VAL A 57 -15.75 21.19 -7.69
N THR A 58 -15.92 20.78 -8.94
CA THR A 58 -16.93 21.33 -9.86
C THR A 58 -18.19 20.47 -9.88
N PHE A 59 -19.33 21.14 -10.00
CA PHE A 59 -20.64 20.53 -10.18
C PHE A 59 -21.18 20.89 -11.56
N SER A 60 -21.43 19.86 -12.37
CA SER A 60 -22.02 20.02 -13.70
C SER A 60 -23.35 19.28 -13.79
N VAL A 61 -24.26 19.84 -14.56
CA VAL A 61 -25.55 19.24 -14.86
C VAL A 61 -25.71 19.11 -16.36
N ASN A 62 -26.20 17.97 -16.82
CA ASN A 62 -26.62 17.76 -18.20
C ASN A 62 -28.11 17.43 -18.21
N ALA A 63 -28.95 18.44 -18.06
CA ALA A 63 -30.41 18.31 -18.00
C ALA A 63 -31.07 19.64 -18.23
N GLU A 64 -32.40 19.63 -18.45
CA GLU A 64 -33.25 20.81 -18.31
C GLU A 64 -33.55 20.99 -16.81
N THR A 65 -32.93 22.01 -16.17
CA THR A 65 -33.02 22.21 -14.72
C THR A 65 -33.08 23.66 -14.32
N SER A 66 -33.68 23.91 -13.16
CA SER A 66 -33.66 25.24 -12.48
C SER A 66 -32.91 25.16 -11.13
N GLY A 67 -32.23 24.06 -10.82
CA GLY A 67 -31.40 23.98 -9.64
C GLY A 67 -31.21 22.60 -9.11
N PHE A 68 -30.20 22.44 -8.25
CA PHE A 68 -29.90 21.25 -7.49
C PHE A 68 -29.38 21.59 -6.10
N GLY A 69 -29.44 20.64 -5.20
CA GLY A 69 -28.84 20.79 -3.88
C GLY A 69 -28.68 19.47 -3.18
N GLY A 70 -27.81 19.47 -2.18
CA GLY A 70 -27.51 18.27 -1.40
C GLY A 70 -26.48 18.53 -0.31
N TYR A 71 -26.17 17.48 0.41
CA TYR A 71 -25.22 17.49 1.53
C TYR A 71 -23.85 17.03 1.09
N LEU A 72 -22.83 17.75 1.56
CA LEU A 72 -21.44 17.36 1.46
C LEU A 72 -20.99 16.68 2.75
N THR A 73 -20.21 15.63 2.63
CA THR A 73 -19.54 14.98 3.75
C THR A 73 -18.05 14.91 3.45
N TYR A 74 -17.25 15.44 4.36
CA TYR A 74 -15.79 15.44 4.30
C TYR A 74 -15.20 15.56 5.71
N ASP A 75 -13.90 15.34 5.86
CA ASP A 75 -13.22 15.52 7.16
C ASP A 75 -13.02 17.03 7.45
N ASN A 76 -13.78 17.58 8.39
CA ASN A 76 -13.71 18.98 8.83
C ASN A 76 -12.37 19.32 9.50
N SER A 77 -11.62 18.34 9.97
CA SER A 77 -10.27 18.57 10.50
C SER A 77 -9.22 18.74 9.39
N VAL A 78 -9.56 18.30 8.18
CA VAL A 78 -8.72 18.44 6.98
C VAL A 78 -9.07 19.71 6.23
N PHE A 79 -10.36 19.99 6.01
CA PHE A 79 -10.81 21.14 5.25
C PHE A 79 -11.52 22.14 6.16
N THR A 80 -10.86 23.26 6.44
CA THR A 80 -11.38 24.30 7.33
C THR A 80 -12.06 25.44 6.58
N SER A 81 -11.84 25.56 5.28
CA SER A 81 -12.47 26.56 4.44
C SER A 81 -13.01 25.93 3.17
N VAL A 82 -14.31 26.09 2.97
CA VAL A 82 -15.00 25.71 1.74
C VAL A 82 -15.80 26.90 1.27
N THR A 83 -15.51 27.42 0.07
CA THR A 83 -16.22 28.53 -0.54
C THR A 83 -16.87 28.10 -1.85
N VAL A 84 -17.98 28.70 -2.23
CA VAL A 84 -18.70 28.42 -3.46
C VAL A 84 -18.63 29.61 -4.44
N VAL A 85 -18.41 29.27 -5.70
CA VAL A 85 -18.45 30.19 -6.83
C VAL A 85 -19.45 29.65 -7.85
N VAL A 86 -20.22 30.55 -8.46
CA VAL A 86 -21.12 30.21 -9.57
C VAL A 86 -20.39 30.42 -10.90
N ASP A 87 -20.29 29.35 -11.66
CA ASP A 87 -19.61 29.35 -12.96
C ASP A 87 -20.58 29.74 -14.12
N GLY A 88 -21.88 29.70 -13.83
CA GLY A 88 -22.95 30.13 -14.73
C GLY A 88 -23.38 29.14 -15.78
N GLY A 89 -22.62 28.07 -16.02
CA GLY A 89 -22.94 27.03 -17.02
C GLY A 89 -23.23 27.57 -18.44
N THR A 90 -23.11 26.71 -19.43
CA THR A 90 -23.61 27.04 -20.77
C THR A 90 -25.10 26.69 -20.85
N THR A 91 -25.95 27.69 -20.82
CA THR A 91 -27.41 27.52 -21.00
C THR A 91 -27.75 27.65 -22.47
N SER A 92 -28.50 26.68 -23.03
CA SER A 92 -29.02 26.78 -24.39
C SER A 92 -30.51 26.40 -24.40
N GLY A 93 -31.30 27.14 -25.18
CA GLY A 93 -32.59 26.61 -25.65
C GLY A 93 -33.89 27.19 -25.13
N LYS A 94 -33.93 28.28 -24.36
CA LYS A 94 -35.13 29.14 -24.23
C LYS A 94 -34.77 30.59 -24.33
N THR A 95 -35.62 31.33 -25.05
CA THR A 95 -35.46 32.75 -25.37
C THR A 95 -35.69 33.70 -24.20
N ASP A 96 -36.01 33.17 -23.02
CA ASP A 96 -36.16 33.95 -21.79
C ASP A 96 -34.93 33.78 -20.90
N ASN A 97 -33.79 34.34 -21.33
CA ASN A 97 -32.58 34.47 -20.51
C ASN A 97 -32.77 35.45 -19.33
N ASN A 98 -33.93 35.42 -18.70
CA ASN A 98 -34.30 36.34 -17.63
C ASN A 98 -34.04 35.74 -16.23
N GLY A 99 -32.97 34.98 -16.09
CA GLY A 99 -32.58 34.41 -14.83
C GLY A 99 -31.09 34.51 -14.54
N GLU A 100 -30.72 34.16 -13.33
CA GLU A 100 -29.36 34.17 -12.84
C GLU A 100 -29.14 32.96 -11.91
N TRP A 101 -28.05 32.23 -12.12
CA TRP A 101 -27.62 31.19 -11.20
C TRP A 101 -27.07 31.79 -9.91
N LYS A 102 -27.52 31.29 -8.77
CA LYS A 102 -26.92 31.59 -7.47
C LYS A 102 -26.60 30.28 -6.74
N ALA A 103 -25.47 30.26 -6.10
CA ALA A 103 -25.06 29.15 -5.24
C ALA A 103 -24.90 29.67 -3.81
N SER A 104 -25.28 28.86 -2.87
CA SER A 104 -24.98 29.06 -1.46
C SER A 104 -24.47 27.74 -0.84
N TYR A 105 -23.50 27.86 0.03
CA TYR A 105 -23.00 26.78 0.82
C TYR A 105 -23.07 27.12 2.30
N ASN A 106 -23.80 26.30 3.05
CA ASN A 106 -23.91 26.46 4.49
C ASN A 106 -22.83 25.59 5.17
N GLY A 107 -21.75 26.19 5.66
CA GLY A 107 -20.64 25.50 6.30
C GLY A 107 -20.97 24.80 7.62
N TYR A 108 -22.12 25.09 8.24
CA TYR A 108 -22.57 24.41 9.44
C TYR A 108 -23.31 23.10 9.14
N THR A 109 -24.23 23.15 8.16
CA THR A 109 -25.01 21.98 7.75
C THR A 109 -24.36 21.23 6.60
N HIS A 110 -23.31 21.78 6.00
CA HIS A 110 -22.65 21.29 4.79
C HIS A 110 -23.59 21.14 3.59
N PHE A 111 -24.62 21.97 3.54
CA PHE A 111 -25.61 21.95 2.47
C PHE A 111 -25.22 22.92 1.36
N LEU A 112 -25.11 22.39 0.14
CA LEU A 112 -24.96 23.15 -1.08
C LEU A 112 -26.31 23.32 -1.76
N SER A 113 -26.69 24.53 -2.15
CA SER A 113 -27.77 24.78 -3.09
C SER A 113 -27.28 25.62 -4.25
N VAL A 114 -27.74 25.30 -5.44
CA VAL A 114 -27.44 25.98 -6.69
C VAL A 114 -28.73 26.09 -7.44
N ASP A 115 -29.31 27.31 -7.53
CA ASP A 115 -30.62 27.51 -8.07
C ASP A 115 -30.62 28.70 -9.09
N TYR A 116 -31.47 28.57 -10.11
CA TYR A 116 -31.67 29.58 -11.17
C TYR A 116 -32.87 30.48 -10.81
N TYR A 117 -32.61 31.72 -10.51
CA TYR A 117 -33.60 32.69 -10.05
C TYR A 117 -34.07 33.61 -11.19
N LYS A 118 -35.35 33.97 -11.17
CA LYS A 118 -35.91 34.96 -12.12
C LYS A 118 -35.32 36.35 -11.89
N LYS A 119 -35.19 37.11 -12.97
CA LYS A 119 -34.94 38.54 -12.92
C LYS A 119 -36.25 39.29 -13.11
N ASP A 120 -36.38 40.46 -12.46
CA ASP A 120 -37.49 41.41 -12.68
C ASP A 120 -37.28 42.19 -13.97
N ALA A 121 -38.26 43.08 -14.30
CA ALA A 121 -38.19 43.91 -15.49
C ALA A 121 -37.04 44.94 -15.47
N ALA A 122 -36.48 45.22 -14.31
CA ALA A 122 -35.31 46.09 -14.13
C ALA A 122 -33.97 45.30 -14.18
N GLY A 123 -34.03 43.95 -14.35
CA GLY A 123 -32.88 43.10 -14.42
C GLY A 123 -32.34 42.64 -13.06
N ASN A 124 -33.02 42.93 -11.94
CA ASN A 124 -32.62 42.49 -10.61
C ASN A 124 -33.08 41.06 -10.35
N THR A 125 -32.25 40.25 -9.70
CA THR A 125 -32.60 38.89 -9.32
C THR A 125 -33.65 38.88 -8.23
N THR A 126 -34.75 38.18 -8.47
CA THR A 126 -35.87 38.00 -7.52
C THR A 126 -35.61 36.80 -6.60
N ALA A 127 -36.51 36.59 -5.62
CA ALA A 127 -36.52 35.38 -4.79
C ALA A 127 -37.25 34.18 -5.46
N GLN A 128 -37.78 34.34 -6.67
CA GLN A 128 -38.49 33.29 -7.39
C GLN A 128 -37.55 32.44 -8.21
N ILE A 129 -37.68 31.10 -8.08
CA ILE A 129 -37.00 30.15 -8.96
C ILE A 129 -37.56 30.30 -10.38
N ALA A 130 -36.69 30.36 -11.35
CA ALA A 130 -37.04 30.42 -12.76
C ALA A 130 -37.50 29.04 -13.27
N ASP A 131 -38.11 29.05 -14.47
CA ASP A 131 -38.39 27.81 -15.18
C ASP A 131 -37.09 27.07 -15.54
N PRO A 132 -37.07 25.72 -15.60
CA PRO A 132 -35.90 24.97 -15.97
C PRO A 132 -35.31 25.42 -17.31
N VAL A 133 -34.01 25.51 -17.37
CA VAL A 133 -33.22 25.80 -18.57
C VAL A 133 -32.34 24.60 -18.91
N LYS A 134 -32.07 24.38 -20.20
CA LYS A 134 -31.21 23.34 -20.65
C LYS A 134 -29.77 23.70 -20.32
N VAL A 135 -29.11 22.81 -19.57
CA VAL A 135 -27.68 22.89 -19.23
C VAL A 135 -26.95 21.72 -19.89
N SER A 136 -25.82 22.00 -20.52
CA SER A 136 -25.11 21.03 -21.37
C SER A 136 -23.76 20.62 -20.77
N GLY A 137 -23.79 20.05 -19.57
CA GLY A 137 -22.61 19.39 -18.96
C GLY A 137 -21.45 20.31 -18.58
N SER A 138 -21.60 21.65 -18.69
CA SER A 138 -20.60 22.60 -18.19
C SER A 138 -20.75 22.82 -16.68
N SER A 139 -19.66 23.24 -16.02
CA SER A 139 -19.70 23.56 -14.60
C SER A 139 -20.73 24.69 -14.33
N ILE A 140 -21.62 24.45 -13.36
CA ILE A 140 -22.57 25.46 -12.87
C ILE A 140 -22.04 26.11 -11.60
N ALA A 141 -21.38 25.33 -10.75
CA ALA A 141 -20.82 25.77 -9.49
C ALA A 141 -19.52 25.05 -9.19
N THR A 142 -18.62 25.79 -8.57
CA THR A 142 -17.34 25.29 -8.08
C THR A 142 -17.23 25.53 -6.58
N LEU A 143 -16.93 24.48 -5.84
CA LEU A 143 -16.52 24.54 -4.45
C LEU A 143 -15.01 24.55 -4.35
N LYS A 144 -14.44 25.58 -3.75
CA LYS A 144 -13.02 25.65 -3.43
C LYS A 144 -12.78 25.18 -2.02
N PHE A 145 -12.05 24.08 -1.89
CA PHE A 145 -11.59 23.50 -0.63
C PHE A 145 -10.19 23.99 -0.31
N THR A 146 -9.91 24.28 0.97
CA THR A 146 -8.58 24.61 1.45
C THR A 146 -8.19 23.69 2.58
N SER A 147 -7.04 23.00 2.43
CA SER A 147 -6.51 22.07 3.44
C SER A 147 -5.95 22.83 4.64
N ALA A 148 -6.32 22.43 5.84
CA ALA A 148 -5.79 22.97 7.10
C ALA A 148 -4.54 22.21 7.57
N LYS A 149 -4.43 20.93 7.22
CA LYS A 149 -3.31 20.06 7.55
C LYS A 149 -3.02 19.12 6.39
N PRO A 150 -1.78 18.63 6.24
CA PRO A 150 -1.46 17.66 5.22
C PRO A 150 -2.13 16.32 5.53
N VAL A 151 -2.61 15.63 4.48
CA VAL A 151 -3.13 14.26 4.57
C VAL A 151 -2.70 13.48 3.34
N ILE A 152 -2.53 12.17 3.48
CA ILE A 152 -2.16 11.27 2.37
C ILE A 152 -3.36 11.08 1.45
N LYS A 153 -4.54 10.87 2.04
CA LYS A 153 -5.78 10.55 1.33
C LYS A 153 -6.98 11.06 2.10
N THR A 154 -8.00 11.52 1.39
CA THR A 154 -9.26 11.95 1.98
C THR A 154 -10.40 11.76 0.98
N ASP A 155 -11.62 11.69 1.50
CA ASP A 155 -12.83 11.55 0.70
C ASP A 155 -13.71 12.79 0.80
N ILE A 156 -14.38 13.12 -0.31
CA ILE A 156 -15.48 14.09 -0.34
C ILE A 156 -16.67 13.37 -0.95
N THR A 157 -17.79 13.37 -0.25
CA THR A 157 -19.03 12.74 -0.71
C THR A 157 -20.11 13.79 -0.85
N PHE A 158 -20.85 13.75 -1.95
CA PHE A 158 -22.03 14.57 -2.18
C PHE A 158 -23.26 13.68 -2.25
N SER A 159 -24.22 13.93 -1.37
CA SER A 159 -25.52 13.26 -1.33
C SER A 159 -26.60 14.24 -1.81
N PRO A 160 -27.02 14.16 -3.08
CA PRO A 160 -28.02 15.10 -3.63
C PRO A 160 -29.37 14.90 -2.95
N SER A 161 -30.02 16.02 -2.61
CA SER A 161 -31.36 16.06 -2.02
C SER A 161 -32.43 16.43 -3.03
N TYR A 162 -32.08 17.23 -4.03
CA TYR A 162 -32.97 17.58 -5.10
C TYR A 162 -32.23 17.94 -6.39
N LEU A 163 -32.91 17.73 -7.50
CA LEU A 163 -32.63 18.31 -8.81
C LEU A 163 -33.96 18.74 -9.41
N ARG A 164 -34.13 20.04 -9.66
CA ARG A 164 -35.38 20.59 -10.18
C ARG A 164 -35.39 20.48 -11.69
N THR A 165 -36.08 19.47 -12.23
CA THR A 165 -36.18 19.24 -13.68
C THR A 165 -37.61 19.46 -14.17
N ASN A 166 -37.77 19.68 -15.47
CA ASN A 166 -39.08 19.77 -16.11
C ASN A 166 -39.44 18.38 -16.68
N GLY A 167 -39.93 17.48 -15.78
CA GLY A 167 -40.48 16.19 -16.21
C GLY A 167 -39.45 15.14 -16.65
N SER A 168 -38.17 15.35 -16.42
CA SER A 168 -37.14 14.35 -16.68
C SER A 168 -36.87 13.55 -15.41
N ASP A 169 -36.97 12.24 -15.49
CA ASP A 169 -36.55 11.34 -14.43
C ASP A 169 -35.02 11.33 -14.38
N VAL A 170 -34.45 12.05 -13.41
CA VAL A 170 -33.03 12.02 -13.11
C VAL A 170 -32.81 11.28 -11.81
N GLU A 171 -32.09 10.18 -11.88
CA GLU A 171 -31.73 9.46 -10.67
C GLU A 171 -30.66 10.23 -9.89
N LEU A 172 -30.96 10.56 -8.62
CA LEU A 172 -30.03 11.22 -7.72
C LEU A 172 -29.19 10.17 -7.00
N LYS A 173 -27.94 10.03 -7.43
CA LYS A 173 -26.97 9.12 -6.80
C LYS A 173 -26.00 9.90 -5.94
N THR A 174 -25.67 9.35 -4.78
CA THR A 174 -24.55 9.81 -3.97
C THR A 174 -23.26 9.62 -4.75
N GLN A 175 -22.43 10.65 -4.77
CA GLN A 175 -21.15 10.67 -5.48
C GLN A 175 -20.01 10.82 -4.49
N LYS A 176 -18.90 10.16 -4.75
CA LYS A 176 -17.71 10.17 -3.92
C LYS A 176 -16.47 10.47 -4.74
N LEU A 177 -15.71 11.44 -4.30
CA LEU A 177 -14.34 11.69 -4.75
C LEU A 177 -13.37 11.19 -3.70
N THR A 178 -12.42 10.39 -4.11
CA THR A 178 -11.29 9.96 -3.28
C THR A 178 -10.04 10.68 -3.76
N LEU A 179 -9.50 11.54 -2.92
CA LEU A 179 -8.37 12.42 -3.25
C LEU A 179 -7.09 11.89 -2.60
N THR A 180 -5.99 11.90 -3.34
CA THR A 180 -4.67 11.53 -2.85
C THR A 180 -3.72 12.72 -2.91
N ASN A 181 -2.77 12.79 -1.96
CA ASN A 181 -1.82 13.88 -1.93
C ASN A 181 -0.68 13.63 -2.92
N SER A 182 -0.60 14.47 -3.95
CA SER A 182 0.44 14.42 -4.99
C SER A 182 1.85 14.75 -4.46
N GLN A 183 1.94 15.33 -3.27
CA GLN A 183 3.21 15.72 -2.63
C GLN A 183 3.62 14.75 -1.52
N ALA A 184 2.85 13.70 -1.25
CA ALA A 184 3.23 12.71 -0.25
C ALA A 184 4.44 11.92 -0.74
N LYS A 185 5.49 11.89 0.09
CA LYS A 185 6.64 11.01 -0.09
C LYS A 185 6.26 9.56 0.22
N THR A 186 7.04 8.62 -0.28
CA THR A 186 6.79 7.20 -0.06
C THR A 186 8.06 6.52 0.44
N VAL A 187 7.92 5.76 1.53
CA VAL A 187 8.92 4.80 1.96
C VAL A 187 8.23 3.45 2.12
N THR A 188 8.64 2.47 1.33
CA THR A 188 8.12 1.12 1.40
C THR A 188 9.25 0.11 1.51
N LEU A 189 9.01 -0.89 2.34
CA LEU A 189 9.93 -1.99 2.58
C LEU A 189 9.41 -3.29 1.97
N SER A 190 10.34 -4.18 1.68
CA SER A 190 10.07 -5.58 1.34
C SER A 190 11.02 -6.48 2.11
N LEU A 191 10.63 -7.73 2.27
CA LEU A 191 11.43 -8.76 2.93
C LEU A 191 11.85 -9.83 1.94
N GLY A 192 13.07 -10.32 2.08
CA GLY A 192 13.51 -11.50 1.33
C GLY A 192 12.84 -12.77 1.82
N ILE A 193 12.61 -13.71 0.90
CA ILE A 193 12.21 -15.07 1.24
C ILE A 193 13.44 -15.81 1.76
N VAL A 194 13.32 -16.40 2.95
CA VAL A 194 14.46 -17.05 3.62
C VAL A 194 14.16 -18.50 3.90
N LYS A 195 15.15 -19.34 3.63
CA LYS A 195 15.21 -20.73 4.08
C LYS A 195 16.44 -20.90 4.96
N GLY A 196 16.29 -21.53 6.09
CA GLY A 196 17.41 -21.67 7.03
C GLY A 196 17.28 -22.86 7.96
N ASN A 197 18.40 -23.24 8.55
CA ASN A 197 18.55 -24.47 9.34
C ASN A 197 18.96 -24.26 10.80
N GLY A 198 19.37 -23.09 11.16
CA GLY A 198 19.79 -22.77 12.53
C GLY A 198 19.95 -21.28 12.72
N HIS A 199 20.78 -20.65 11.89
CA HIS A 199 20.88 -19.20 11.78
C HIS A 199 20.07 -18.73 10.58
N ILE A 200 19.13 -17.84 10.81
CA ILE A 200 18.19 -17.33 9.81
C ILE A 200 18.34 -15.81 9.80
N SER A 201 18.81 -15.27 8.67
CA SER A 201 18.96 -13.83 8.47
C SER A 201 17.96 -13.35 7.44
N VAL A 202 17.02 -12.51 7.86
CA VAL A 202 15.95 -11.98 7.02
C VAL A 202 16.35 -10.58 6.52
N PRO A 203 16.64 -10.43 5.23
CA PRO A 203 16.97 -9.12 4.68
C PRO A 203 15.72 -8.26 4.54
N VAL A 204 15.84 -7.01 4.97
CA VAL A 204 14.84 -5.95 4.80
C VAL A 204 15.41 -4.92 3.85
N TYR A 205 14.74 -4.65 2.76
CA TYR A 205 15.21 -3.72 1.74
C TYR A 205 14.14 -2.70 1.33
N PHE A 206 14.59 -1.56 0.85
CA PHE A 206 13.70 -0.54 0.30
C PHE A 206 13.16 -1.00 -1.05
N SER A 207 11.84 -1.11 -1.17
CA SER A 207 11.15 -1.19 -2.47
C SER A 207 10.89 0.19 -3.05
N ARG A 208 10.79 1.21 -2.20
CA ARG A 208 10.82 2.64 -2.54
C ARG A 208 11.30 3.46 -1.36
N ASN A 209 12.11 4.49 -1.63
CA ASN A 209 12.60 5.42 -0.62
C ASN A 209 12.74 6.82 -1.22
N ASP A 210 11.78 7.70 -0.93
CA ASP A 210 11.78 9.10 -1.38
C ASP A 210 12.58 10.03 -0.44
N GLY A 211 13.26 9.45 0.58
CA GLY A 211 14.13 10.15 1.55
C GLY A 211 13.46 10.35 2.90
N PHE A 212 14.18 10.02 3.97
CA PHE A 212 13.76 10.21 5.37
C PHE A 212 14.99 10.44 6.25
N ASN A 213 14.82 11.09 7.39
CA ASN A 213 15.87 11.21 8.41
C ASN A 213 15.54 10.47 9.71
N LYS A 214 14.32 9.97 9.85
CA LYS A 214 13.89 9.15 10.99
C LYS A 214 12.89 8.11 10.55
N ILE A 215 13.11 6.87 10.97
CA ILE A 215 12.20 5.76 10.70
C ILE A 215 12.04 4.89 11.94
N LYS A 216 10.80 4.58 12.31
CA LYS A 216 10.49 3.64 13.38
C LYS A 216 9.83 2.40 12.81
N LEU A 217 10.32 1.25 13.21
CA LEU A 217 9.92 -0.06 12.72
C LEU A 217 9.39 -0.92 13.86
N GLY A 218 8.29 -1.63 13.60
CA GLY A 218 7.79 -2.72 14.41
C GLY A 218 8.08 -4.05 13.70
N ILE A 219 8.63 -5.02 14.42
CA ILE A 219 9.00 -6.34 13.90
C ILE A 219 8.24 -7.39 14.69
N SER A 220 7.44 -8.22 14.00
CA SER A 220 6.66 -9.32 14.59
C SER A 220 7.12 -10.65 14.06
N TYR A 221 7.21 -11.65 14.92
CA TYR A 221 7.63 -13.01 14.57
C TYR A 221 7.04 -14.06 15.55
N ASN A 222 7.00 -15.30 15.16
CA ASN A 222 6.55 -16.38 16.05
C ASN A 222 7.68 -16.84 16.96
N LYS A 223 7.68 -16.41 18.21
CA LYS A 223 8.69 -16.74 19.23
C LYS A 223 8.79 -18.22 19.58
N ASN A 224 7.77 -19.02 19.26
CA ASN A 224 7.81 -20.46 19.49
C ASN A 224 8.61 -21.20 18.42
N ILE A 225 8.91 -20.55 17.31
CA ILE A 225 9.66 -21.08 16.17
C ILE A 225 11.00 -20.37 16.02
N LEU A 226 11.02 -19.04 16.17
CA LEU A 226 12.19 -18.18 15.99
C LEU A 226 12.59 -17.53 17.31
N ALA A 227 13.87 -17.59 17.65
CA ALA A 227 14.49 -16.85 18.75
C ALA A 227 15.27 -15.68 18.16
N PHE A 228 14.81 -14.46 18.40
CA PHE A 228 15.48 -13.25 17.94
C PHE A 228 16.90 -13.13 18.50
N GLN A 229 17.85 -12.73 17.67
CA GLN A 229 19.25 -12.53 18.03
C GLN A 229 19.64 -11.04 17.93
N SER A 230 19.51 -10.46 16.75
CA SER A 230 19.94 -9.09 16.50
C SER A 230 19.22 -8.46 15.31
N VAL A 231 19.31 -7.11 15.24
CA VAL A 231 19.07 -6.33 14.02
C VAL A 231 20.36 -5.62 13.67
N THR A 232 20.83 -5.79 12.46
CA THR A 232 22.07 -5.19 11.96
C THR A 232 21.78 -4.34 10.73
N LEU A 233 22.19 -3.07 10.74
CA LEU A 233 22.09 -2.19 9.56
C LEU A 233 22.91 -2.75 8.40
N ALA A 234 22.37 -2.65 7.21
CA ALA A 234 23.10 -3.03 6.00
C ALA A 234 24.27 -2.06 5.74
N PRO A 235 25.35 -2.53 5.08
CA PRO A 235 26.52 -1.69 4.78
C PRO A 235 26.16 -0.41 4.05
N GLU A 236 25.13 -0.43 3.21
CA GLU A 236 24.67 0.70 2.41
C GLU A 236 24.20 1.89 3.24
N VAL A 237 23.72 1.65 4.45
CA VAL A 237 23.12 2.67 5.33
C VAL A 237 23.78 2.79 6.70
N GLN A 238 24.66 1.88 7.09
CA GLN A 238 25.28 1.87 8.43
C GLN A 238 26.15 3.08 8.75
N SER A 239 26.66 3.80 7.72
CA SER A 239 27.42 5.02 7.90
C SER A 239 26.55 6.27 8.08
N THR A 240 25.26 6.18 7.74
CA THR A 240 24.32 7.31 7.73
C THR A 240 23.23 7.19 8.78
N LEU A 241 22.76 5.97 9.08
CA LEU A 241 21.74 5.70 10.08
C LEU A 241 22.35 5.29 11.41
N THR A 242 21.81 5.84 12.48
CA THR A 242 22.15 5.46 13.85
C THR A 242 20.89 4.94 14.54
N GLN A 243 21.00 3.80 15.22
CA GLN A 243 19.91 3.30 16.06
C GLN A 243 19.74 4.23 17.26
N SER A 244 18.58 4.85 17.39
CA SER A 244 18.26 5.83 18.42
C SER A 244 17.32 5.29 19.50
N ASP A 245 16.58 4.21 19.19
CA ASP A 245 15.72 3.52 20.15
C ASP A 245 15.61 2.03 19.81
N TYR A 246 15.43 1.20 20.83
CA TYR A 246 15.22 -0.23 20.71
C TYR A 246 14.43 -0.73 21.90
N ASN A 247 13.31 -1.42 21.64
CA ASN A 247 12.47 -1.99 22.68
C ASN A 247 11.96 -3.38 22.26
N MET A 248 12.19 -4.37 23.11
CA MET A 248 11.65 -5.72 22.93
C MET A 248 10.48 -5.93 23.89
N SER A 249 9.37 -6.44 23.37
CA SER A 249 8.22 -6.83 24.19
C SER A 249 8.63 -7.87 25.25
N SER A 250 8.23 -7.67 26.48
CA SER A 250 8.46 -8.59 27.60
C SER A 250 7.86 -9.99 27.35
N TYR A 251 6.87 -10.09 26.47
CA TYR A 251 6.26 -11.37 26.08
C TYR A 251 6.97 -12.04 24.89
N GLY A 252 7.95 -11.36 24.28
CA GLY A 252 8.65 -11.83 23.07
C GLY A 252 7.76 -11.84 21.82
N GLY A 253 8.37 -12.07 20.65
CA GLY A 253 7.65 -12.13 19.37
C GLY A 253 7.31 -10.77 18.76
N TYR A 254 7.65 -9.67 19.44
CA TYR A 254 7.53 -8.32 18.93
C TYR A 254 8.64 -7.43 19.48
N LEU A 255 9.18 -6.60 18.61
CA LEU A 255 10.13 -5.54 19.02
C LEU A 255 9.94 -4.30 18.16
N THR A 256 10.35 -3.14 18.68
CA THR A 256 10.46 -1.91 17.91
C THR A 256 11.90 -1.45 17.85
N THR A 257 12.28 -0.83 16.75
CA THR A 257 13.57 -0.18 16.59
C THR A 257 13.39 1.13 15.83
N GLN A 258 14.18 2.14 16.18
CA GLN A 258 14.16 3.44 15.54
C GLN A 258 15.57 3.81 15.08
N TYR A 259 15.64 4.37 13.89
CA TYR A 259 16.86 4.86 13.29
C TYR A 259 16.73 6.33 12.95
N THR A 260 17.81 7.08 13.13
CA THR A 260 17.89 8.51 12.80
C THR A 260 19.14 8.79 11.99
N ALA A 261 19.07 9.84 11.17
CA ALA A 261 20.19 10.36 10.40
C ALA A 261 20.28 11.88 10.54
N ALA A 262 21.47 12.45 10.30
CA ALA A 262 21.69 13.89 10.31
C ALA A 262 21.06 14.59 9.09
N ALA A 263 20.87 13.87 7.99
CA ALA A 263 20.23 14.35 6.76
C ALA A 263 19.32 13.26 6.20
N ASP A 264 18.46 13.62 5.24
CA ASP A 264 17.56 12.67 4.60
C ASP A 264 18.34 11.59 3.84
N VAL A 265 17.98 10.33 4.11
CA VAL A 265 18.55 9.12 3.51
C VAL A 265 17.62 8.64 2.42
N ASN A 266 18.05 8.70 1.17
CA ASN A 266 17.31 8.24 -0.01
C ASN A 266 17.99 7.04 -0.70
N THR A 267 18.82 6.30 0.03
CA THR A 267 19.54 5.12 -0.45
C THR A 267 18.54 4.02 -0.87
N SER A 268 18.85 3.33 -1.95
CA SER A 268 18.19 2.08 -2.36
C SER A 268 18.98 0.87 -1.86
N GLY A 269 18.38 -0.32 -1.91
CA GLY A 269 19.01 -1.56 -1.48
C GLY A 269 18.60 -2.00 -0.10
N ASN A 270 19.48 -2.70 0.61
CA ASN A 270 19.15 -3.24 1.91
C ASN A 270 19.17 -2.15 3.00
N LEU A 271 18.17 -2.20 3.88
CA LEU A 271 18.12 -1.38 5.08
C LEU A 271 18.82 -2.09 6.26
N MET A 272 18.46 -3.35 6.49
CA MET A 272 18.96 -4.11 7.63
C MET A 272 18.76 -5.62 7.43
N TYR A 273 19.36 -6.38 8.31
CA TYR A 273 19.16 -7.82 8.46
C TYR A 273 18.60 -8.11 9.86
N ILE A 274 17.59 -8.96 9.93
CA ILE A 274 17.02 -9.44 11.20
C ILE A 274 17.47 -10.88 11.38
N ASP A 275 18.25 -11.12 12.43
CA ASP A 275 18.85 -12.40 12.69
C ASP A 275 18.06 -13.17 13.75
N PHE A 276 17.78 -14.42 13.44
CA PHE A 276 17.10 -15.37 14.30
C PHE A 276 17.89 -16.66 14.42
N GLN A 277 17.67 -17.36 15.53
CA GLN A 277 17.93 -18.78 15.67
C GLN A 277 16.60 -19.53 15.80
N LEU A 278 16.65 -20.85 15.71
CA LEU A 278 15.49 -21.67 16.08
C LEU A 278 15.23 -21.54 17.59
N ALA A 279 13.96 -21.49 17.97
CA ALA A 279 13.56 -21.42 19.37
C ALA A 279 14.03 -22.69 20.14
N ASN A 280 14.20 -22.57 21.46
CA ASN A 280 14.64 -23.66 22.32
C ASN A 280 13.78 -24.93 22.12
N GLY A 281 14.45 -26.05 21.91
CA GLY A 281 13.80 -27.33 21.66
C GLY A 281 13.45 -27.61 20.20
N MET A 282 13.66 -26.63 19.30
CA MET A 282 13.49 -26.80 17.86
C MET A 282 14.81 -27.18 17.20
N THR A 283 14.76 -28.12 16.28
CA THR A 283 15.88 -28.45 15.40
C THR A 283 15.42 -28.38 13.94
N ALA A 284 16.32 -28.08 13.02
CA ALA A 284 15.97 -28.03 11.60
C ALA A 284 15.47 -29.41 11.12
N TYR A 285 16.07 -30.50 11.61
CA TYR A 285 15.69 -31.87 11.26
C TYR A 285 14.25 -32.23 11.66
N SER A 286 13.86 -31.95 12.92
CA SER A 286 12.51 -32.29 13.40
C SER A 286 11.43 -31.32 12.88
N ASN A 287 11.81 -30.17 12.35
CA ASN A 287 10.93 -29.09 11.92
C ASN A 287 11.10 -28.72 10.43
N ASN A 288 11.74 -29.59 9.65
CA ASN A 288 11.95 -29.41 8.22
C ASN A 288 10.63 -29.18 7.48
N GLY A 289 10.57 -28.12 6.68
CA GLY A 289 9.38 -27.73 5.95
C GLY A 289 8.38 -26.84 6.74
N ILE A 290 8.59 -26.63 8.05
CA ILE A 290 7.76 -25.67 8.81
C ILE A 290 8.06 -24.27 8.31
N SER A 291 6.99 -23.52 8.04
CA SER A 291 7.08 -22.10 7.68
C SER A 291 6.47 -21.24 8.77
N THR A 292 7.04 -20.06 8.97
CA THR A 292 6.54 -19.04 9.88
C THR A 292 6.75 -17.67 9.27
N ASP A 293 5.89 -16.71 9.62
CA ASP A 293 5.95 -15.37 9.09
C ASP A 293 6.81 -14.45 9.97
N VAL A 294 7.54 -13.56 9.31
CA VAL A 294 8.16 -12.37 9.90
C VAL A 294 7.54 -11.16 9.22
N THR A 295 7.05 -10.23 10.02
CA THR A 295 6.44 -8.98 9.53
C THR A 295 7.26 -7.80 10.01
N VAL A 296 7.53 -6.86 9.10
CA VAL A 296 8.11 -5.55 9.41
C VAL A 296 7.11 -4.48 9.01
N ALA A 297 6.68 -3.70 9.98
CA ALA A 297 5.80 -2.55 9.77
C ALA A 297 6.59 -1.26 9.98
N ILE A 298 6.45 -0.31 9.08
CA ILE A 298 6.87 1.07 9.36
C ILE A 298 5.81 1.67 10.28
N GLU A 299 6.18 2.10 11.49
CA GLU A 299 5.28 2.76 12.44
C GLU A 299 5.24 4.28 12.23
N SER A 300 6.38 4.87 11.90
CA SER A 300 6.50 6.28 11.53
C SER A 300 7.70 6.54 10.64
N VAL A 301 7.57 7.56 9.80
CA VAL A 301 8.64 8.11 8.97
C VAL A 301 8.59 9.62 9.09
N GLU A 302 9.74 10.26 9.21
CA GLU A 302 9.91 11.70 9.27
C GLU A 302 11.10 12.11 8.39
N ASP A 303 11.06 13.31 7.83
CA ASP A 303 12.18 13.98 7.18
C ASP A 303 12.46 15.33 7.82
N GLN A 304 13.49 16.03 7.36
CA GLN A 304 13.84 17.35 7.88
C GLN A 304 12.82 18.43 7.54
N GLN A 305 12.02 18.25 6.50
CA GLN A 305 11.04 19.20 5.99
C GLN A 305 9.67 19.07 6.66
N GLY A 306 9.41 17.94 7.34
CA GLY A 306 8.10 17.64 7.91
C GLY A 306 7.07 17.21 6.86
N ASP A 307 7.54 16.62 5.77
CA ASP A 307 6.68 16.12 4.70
C ASP A 307 5.81 14.94 5.19
N ILE A 308 4.73 14.71 4.50
CA ILE A 308 3.84 13.58 4.81
C ILE A 308 4.27 12.34 4.03
N PHE A 309 4.21 11.18 4.69
CA PHE A 309 4.65 9.92 4.13
C PHE A 309 3.55 8.89 3.98
N SER A 310 3.54 8.22 2.82
CA SER A 310 2.89 6.92 2.63
C SER A 310 3.92 5.82 2.91
N TYR A 311 3.57 4.84 3.74
CA TYR A 311 4.44 3.72 4.09
C TYR A 311 3.64 2.43 4.32
N ASN A 312 4.35 1.29 4.41
CA ASN A 312 3.73 -0.02 4.43
C ASN A 312 4.11 -0.89 5.64
N SER A 313 3.37 -1.98 5.77
CA SER A 313 3.76 -3.20 6.48
C SER A 313 4.04 -4.29 5.45
N THR A 314 5.07 -5.07 5.65
CA THR A 314 5.45 -6.17 4.76
C THR A 314 5.69 -7.44 5.54
N THR A 315 5.31 -8.57 4.97
CA THR A 315 5.45 -9.90 5.57
C THR A 315 6.17 -10.83 4.61
N SER A 316 7.07 -11.64 5.12
CA SER A 316 7.70 -12.72 4.37
C SER A 316 7.67 -14.01 5.18
N SER A 317 7.60 -15.13 4.48
CA SER A 317 7.65 -16.46 5.09
C SER A 317 9.09 -16.92 5.23
N VAL A 318 9.43 -17.35 6.42
CA VAL A 318 10.69 -18.07 6.74
C VAL A 318 10.37 -19.55 6.78
N THR A 319 11.04 -20.33 5.93
CA THR A 319 10.89 -21.78 5.91
C THR A 319 12.12 -22.45 6.55
N ILE A 320 11.88 -23.25 7.56
CA ILE A 320 12.92 -24.08 8.18
C ILE A 320 13.25 -25.23 7.23
N THR A 321 14.49 -25.35 6.86
CA THR A 321 14.98 -26.45 6.02
C THR A 321 16.00 -27.24 6.81
N ASP A 322 15.89 -28.55 6.76
CA ASP A 322 17.00 -29.40 7.20
C ASP A 322 18.23 -29.07 6.37
N GLN A 323 19.38 -29.05 6.99
CA GLN A 323 20.64 -28.85 6.27
C GLN A 323 20.75 -29.90 5.17
N GLN A 324 20.85 -29.48 3.93
CA GLN A 324 21.33 -30.38 2.90
C GLN A 324 22.82 -30.54 3.13
N HIS A 325 23.18 -31.59 3.89
CA HIS A 325 24.56 -32.03 3.97
C HIS A 325 25.00 -32.41 2.55
N THR A 326 25.89 -31.64 1.97
CA THR A 326 26.59 -32.04 0.76
C THR A 326 27.64 -33.10 1.12
N LEU A 327 28.07 -33.90 0.14
CA LEU A 327 29.05 -34.91 0.39
C LEU A 327 30.33 -34.29 0.96
N GLY A 328 30.70 -34.75 2.17
CA GLY A 328 31.84 -34.23 2.95
C GLY A 328 31.50 -33.10 3.92
N ASP A 329 30.39 -32.38 3.76
CA ASP A 329 29.90 -31.36 4.70
C ASP A 329 29.01 -32.03 5.76
N VAL A 330 29.65 -32.69 6.70
CA VAL A 330 29.01 -33.48 7.77
C VAL A 330 28.42 -32.56 8.85
N SER A 331 29.04 -31.40 9.06
CA SER A 331 28.57 -30.39 10.01
C SER A 331 27.37 -29.63 9.49
N GLY A 332 27.21 -29.57 8.15
CA GLY A 332 26.17 -28.84 7.47
C GLY A 332 26.36 -27.31 7.49
N ASP A 333 27.57 -26.84 7.65
CA ASP A 333 27.90 -25.40 7.64
C ASP A 333 28.08 -24.83 6.22
N GLY A 334 27.87 -25.65 5.19
CA GLY A 334 28.03 -25.32 3.78
C GLY A 334 29.46 -25.37 3.29
N LYS A 335 30.39 -25.91 4.11
CA LYS A 335 31.82 -26.05 3.79
C LYS A 335 32.31 -27.41 4.16
N VAL A 336 33.24 -27.96 3.37
CA VAL A 336 33.98 -29.15 3.74
C VAL A 336 35.29 -28.74 4.39
N ASN A 337 35.42 -28.95 5.69
CA ASN A 337 36.54 -28.45 6.50
C ASN A 337 36.94 -29.42 7.66
N LEU A 338 37.81 -28.96 8.55
CA LEU A 338 38.31 -29.78 9.67
C LEU A 338 37.24 -30.11 10.73
N ILE A 339 36.12 -29.35 10.78
CA ILE A 339 35.01 -29.63 11.67
C ILE A 339 34.32 -30.92 11.23
N ASP A 340 34.19 -31.14 9.93
CA ASP A 340 33.57 -32.34 9.36
C ASP A 340 34.43 -33.55 9.64
N VAL A 341 35.74 -33.43 9.48
CA VAL A 341 36.68 -34.49 9.87
C VAL A 341 36.51 -34.89 11.34
N LEU A 342 36.43 -33.84 12.21
CA LEU A 342 36.23 -34.06 13.65
C LEU A 342 34.91 -34.76 13.93
N TYR A 343 33.83 -34.40 13.25
CA TYR A 343 32.52 -35.03 13.43
C TYR A 343 32.52 -36.50 13.03
N VAL A 344 33.16 -36.86 11.92
CA VAL A 344 33.31 -38.28 11.52
C VAL A 344 34.11 -39.05 12.56
N ILE A 345 35.21 -38.50 13.08
CA ILE A 345 36.00 -39.12 14.15
C ILE A 345 35.17 -39.30 15.43
N GLN A 346 34.39 -38.30 15.82
CA GLN A 346 33.52 -38.40 16.99
C GLN A 346 32.43 -39.45 16.81
N TYR A 347 31.85 -39.57 15.62
CA TYR A 347 30.87 -40.61 15.29
C TYR A 347 31.51 -42.00 15.36
N TYR A 348 32.67 -42.17 14.74
CA TYR A 348 33.42 -43.43 14.78
C TYR A 348 33.76 -43.89 16.21
N ASN A 349 34.09 -42.96 17.07
CA ASN A 349 34.37 -43.18 18.47
C ASN A 349 33.12 -43.28 19.37
N ASN A 350 31.91 -43.27 18.78
CA ASN A 350 30.62 -43.28 19.50
C ASN A 350 30.43 -42.13 20.49
N THR A 351 31.13 -41.00 20.31
CA THR A 351 30.99 -39.79 21.12
C THR A 351 29.99 -38.80 20.50
N LYS A 352 29.55 -39.02 19.28
CA LYS A 352 28.52 -38.27 18.57
C LYS A 352 27.61 -39.25 17.81
N THR A 353 26.30 -38.96 17.78
CA THR A 353 25.35 -39.70 16.94
C THR A 353 25.07 -38.89 15.67
N PHE A 354 24.89 -39.59 14.55
CA PHE A 354 24.57 -39.01 13.25
C PHE A 354 23.13 -39.29 12.85
N THR A 355 22.47 -38.27 12.28
CA THR A 355 21.24 -38.43 11.51
C THR A 355 21.51 -39.18 10.21
N SER A 356 20.44 -39.57 9.49
CA SER A 356 20.59 -40.22 8.18
C SER A 356 21.26 -39.28 7.16
N ALA A 357 21.01 -38.00 7.22
CA ALA A 357 21.62 -36.99 6.35
C ALA A 357 23.12 -36.84 6.62
N GLU A 358 23.51 -36.71 7.92
CA GLU A 358 24.92 -36.68 8.32
C GLU A 358 25.68 -37.94 7.91
N LYS A 359 25.06 -39.12 8.06
CA LYS A 359 25.67 -40.38 7.60
C LYS A 359 25.91 -40.41 6.10
N THR A 360 24.93 -39.95 5.33
CA THR A 360 25.05 -39.87 3.86
C THR A 360 26.14 -38.87 3.43
N ALA A 361 26.27 -37.75 4.12
CA ALA A 361 27.32 -36.78 3.86
C ALA A 361 28.70 -37.26 4.30
N ALA A 362 28.77 -38.03 5.36
CA ALA A 362 29.99 -38.55 5.93
C ALA A 362 30.57 -39.75 5.16
N ASP A 363 29.72 -40.57 4.54
CA ASP A 363 30.14 -41.73 3.70
C ASP A 363 30.64 -41.19 2.32
N VAL A 364 31.81 -40.57 2.34
CA VAL A 364 32.38 -39.92 1.17
C VAL A 364 33.01 -40.89 0.18
N ASN A 365 33.21 -42.10 0.58
CA ASN A 365 33.71 -43.16 -0.31
C ASN A 365 32.58 -44.07 -0.84
N ARG A 366 31.36 -43.91 -0.31
CA ARG A 366 30.14 -44.62 -0.68
C ARG A 366 30.21 -46.15 -0.51
N ASP A 367 30.92 -46.59 0.53
CA ASP A 367 30.98 -48.01 0.84
C ASP A 367 29.86 -48.46 1.82
N GLY A 368 28.99 -47.54 2.23
CA GLY A 368 27.86 -47.75 3.14
C GLY A 368 28.23 -47.73 4.62
N LYS A 369 29.45 -47.34 4.95
CA LYS A 369 29.95 -47.19 6.32
C LYS A 369 30.45 -45.77 6.53
N VAL A 370 30.49 -45.32 7.76
CA VAL A 370 31.11 -44.07 8.16
C VAL A 370 32.23 -44.40 9.12
N ASP A 371 33.47 -44.26 8.65
CA ASP A 371 34.67 -44.63 9.42
C ASP A 371 35.85 -43.67 9.18
N LEU A 372 37.03 -44.04 9.67
CA LEU A 372 38.23 -43.21 9.56
C LEU A 372 38.73 -43.04 8.12
N THR A 373 38.31 -43.92 7.20
CA THR A 373 38.63 -43.76 5.77
C THR A 373 37.94 -42.55 5.19
N ASP A 374 36.69 -42.30 5.60
CA ASP A 374 35.95 -41.13 5.20
C ASP A 374 36.55 -39.84 5.80
N ALA A 375 36.89 -39.87 7.09
CA ALA A 375 37.58 -38.79 7.75
C ALA A 375 38.87 -38.38 7.00
N LEU A 376 39.66 -39.40 6.58
CA LEU A 376 40.89 -39.20 5.80
C LEU A 376 40.58 -38.57 4.44
N LYS A 377 39.57 -39.04 3.72
CA LYS A 377 39.18 -38.49 2.43
C LYS A 377 38.69 -37.03 2.54
N ILE A 378 37.89 -36.69 3.56
CA ILE A 378 37.47 -35.32 3.83
C ILE A 378 38.69 -34.44 4.10
N LEU A 379 39.65 -34.91 4.91
CA LEU A 379 40.89 -34.19 5.17
C LEU A 379 41.73 -34.02 3.91
N GLN A 380 41.84 -35.02 3.04
CA GLN A 380 42.55 -34.92 1.77
C GLN A 380 41.91 -33.93 0.82
N TYR A 381 40.58 -33.88 0.77
CA TYR A 381 39.82 -32.90 -0.01
C TYR A 381 40.04 -31.47 0.51
N TYR A 382 39.91 -31.29 1.81
CA TYR A 382 40.18 -30.00 2.47
C TYR A 382 41.57 -29.47 2.20
N ASN A 383 42.57 -30.30 2.25
CA ASN A 383 43.97 -29.95 1.96
C ASN A 383 44.30 -29.90 0.45
N GLY A 384 43.34 -30.13 -0.43
CA GLY A 384 43.52 -30.10 -1.86
C GLY A 384 44.31 -31.27 -2.45
N ALA A 385 44.57 -32.31 -1.67
CA ALA A 385 45.24 -33.54 -2.11
C ALA A 385 44.39 -34.33 -3.09
N ILE A 386 43.05 -34.29 -2.94
CA ILE A 386 42.08 -34.81 -3.90
C ILE A 386 41.15 -33.69 -4.31
N LYS A 387 40.61 -33.79 -5.54
CA LYS A 387 39.72 -32.73 -6.10
C LYS A 387 38.23 -33.03 -5.95
N THR A 388 37.89 -34.27 -5.66
CA THR A 388 36.51 -34.74 -5.57
C THR A 388 36.38 -35.76 -4.46
N LEU A 389 35.20 -35.81 -3.83
CA LEU A 389 34.80 -36.77 -2.82
C LEU A 389 33.87 -37.82 -3.47
N TYR A 390 34.29 -39.07 -3.60
CA TYR A 390 33.52 -40.30 -3.91
C TYR A 390 34.42 -41.53 -3.93
#